data_8358cb3ad06ff443820780d507a4f7c5
#
_entry.id   8358cb3ad06ff443820780d507a4f7c5
#
_cell.length_a   1.000
_cell.length_b   1.000
_cell.length_c   1.000
_cell.angle_alpha   90.00
_cell.angle_beta   90.00
_cell.angle_gamma   90.00
#
_symmetry.space_group_name_H-M   'P 1'
#
loop_
_entity.id
_entity.type
_entity.pdbx_description
1 polymer ?
#
loop_
_entity_poly.entity_id
_entity_poly.type
_entity_poly.pdbx_seq_one_letter_code
_entity_poly.pdbx_strand_id
1 'polypeptide(L)'
;HNTHYLLRFQQLCEKYGFKPVWLTNYEMIMDPDYVEFIKNVEKNHTGELGMHLHAWNSPPLYKLPIANDGQPYLIEYPKNIMEEKVKFLTDLIYEKTGIRPISHRAGRWAMNQEYFNIIGKYGYKIDCSVTPGIDWSHIVGRTKDSAGSNYKNCPHSIYNVELPERTKLTEVPVSILLSHRYFCDVNA
;
A
#
# COMPACT_ATOMS: atom_id res chain seq x y z
N HIS A 1 -6.86 -16.96 -12.89
CA HIS A 1 -6.75 -16.15 -11.68
C HIS A 1 -5.81 -16.80 -10.68
N ASN A 2 -5.03 -15.99 -9.95
CA ASN A 2 -4.05 -16.49 -8.98
C ASN A 2 -4.64 -16.71 -7.57
N THR A 3 -5.95 -16.52 -7.40
CA THR A 3 -6.62 -16.55 -6.08
C THR A 3 -6.42 -17.88 -5.35
N HIS A 4 -6.35 -19.01 -6.06
CA HIS A 4 -6.09 -20.30 -5.43
C HIS A 4 -4.71 -20.43 -4.79
N TYR A 5 -3.70 -19.65 -5.23
CA TYR A 5 -2.39 -19.61 -4.59
C TYR A 5 -2.41 -18.84 -3.27
N LEU A 6 -3.35 -17.90 -3.10
CA LEU A 6 -3.52 -17.15 -1.85
C LEU A 6 -3.90 -18.08 -0.70
N LEU A 7 -4.83 -19.01 -0.95
CA LEU A 7 -5.20 -20.04 0.05
C LEU A 7 -4.00 -20.84 0.53
N ARG A 8 -3.14 -21.26 -0.39
CA ARG A 8 -1.94 -22.01 -0.06
C ARG A 8 -0.97 -21.20 0.79
N PHE A 9 -0.78 -19.93 0.46
CA PHE A 9 0.07 -19.02 1.25
C PHE A 9 -0.54 -18.75 2.63
N GLN A 10 -1.86 -18.53 2.72
CA GLN A 10 -2.57 -18.34 3.99
C GLN A 10 -2.39 -19.57 4.89
N GLN A 11 -2.58 -20.78 4.37
CA GLN A 11 -2.36 -22.03 5.12
C GLN A 11 -0.92 -22.16 5.61
N LEU A 12 0.05 -21.72 4.82
CA LEU A 12 1.46 -21.69 5.23
C LEU A 12 1.67 -20.72 6.39
N CYS A 13 1.09 -19.53 6.32
CA CYS A 13 1.15 -18.55 7.41
C CYS A 13 0.52 -19.12 8.69
N GLU A 14 -0.65 -19.69 8.61
CA GLU A 14 -1.35 -20.29 9.75
C GLU A 14 -0.56 -21.43 10.39
N LYS A 15 0.05 -22.28 9.56
CA LYS A 15 0.93 -23.37 10.03
C LYS A 15 2.07 -22.87 10.92
N TYR A 16 2.59 -21.69 10.64
CA TYR A 16 3.70 -21.09 11.39
C TYR A 16 3.27 -19.98 12.36
N GLY A 17 1.96 -19.79 12.57
CA GLY A 17 1.43 -18.80 13.50
C GLY A 17 1.53 -17.34 13.01
N PHE A 18 1.75 -17.12 11.72
CA PHE A 18 1.77 -15.79 11.13
C PHE A 18 0.35 -15.33 10.75
N LYS A 19 0.10 -14.05 10.91
CA LYS A 19 -1.13 -13.37 10.47
C LYS A 19 -0.78 -12.32 9.42
N PRO A 20 -0.91 -12.63 8.13
CA PRO A 20 -0.56 -11.70 7.08
C PRO A 20 -1.55 -10.54 6.99
N VAL A 21 -1.07 -9.35 6.61
CA VAL A 21 -1.91 -8.26 6.14
C VAL A 21 -2.07 -8.39 4.63
N TRP A 22 -3.28 -8.63 4.17
CA TRP A 22 -3.64 -8.74 2.76
C TRP A 22 -3.91 -7.35 2.19
N LEU A 23 -2.90 -6.76 1.60
CA LEU A 23 -2.95 -5.41 1.03
C LEU A 23 -3.70 -5.43 -0.31
N THR A 24 -4.96 -5.12 -0.25
CA THR A 24 -5.96 -5.29 -1.31
C THR A 24 -6.00 -4.10 -2.24
N ASN A 25 -5.81 -4.32 -3.53
CA ASN A 25 -5.97 -3.30 -4.57
C ASN A 25 -7.33 -3.40 -5.29
N TYR A 26 -7.56 -2.48 -6.24
CA TYR A 26 -8.83 -2.40 -6.97
C TYR A 26 -9.15 -3.69 -7.72
N GLU A 27 -8.18 -4.30 -8.40
CA GLU A 27 -8.39 -5.51 -9.18
C GLU A 27 -8.76 -6.70 -8.31
N MET A 28 -8.11 -6.81 -7.15
CA MET A 28 -8.36 -7.91 -6.20
C MET A 28 -9.77 -7.80 -5.59
N ILE A 29 -10.18 -6.60 -5.17
CA ILE A 29 -11.52 -6.44 -4.55
C ILE A 29 -12.67 -6.61 -5.55
N MET A 30 -12.39 -6.54 -6.85
CA MET A 30 -13.37 -6.84 -7.89
C MET A 30 -13.51 -8.34 -8.20
N ASP A 31 -12.60 -9.18 -7.71
CA ASP A 31 -12.66 -10.64 -7.85
C ASP A 31 -13.52 -11.26 -6.74
N PRO A 32 -14.68 -11.90 -7.05
CA PRO A 32 -15.54 -12.52 -6.05
C PRO A 32 -14.85 -13.59 -5.22
N ASP A 33 -13.97 -14.39 -5.82
CA ASP A 33 -13.23 -15.44 -5.12
C ASP A 33 -12.28 -14.86 -4.08
N TYR A 34 -11.65 -13.72 -4.42
CA TYR A 34 -10.84 -12.98 -3.46
C TYR A 34 -11.66 -12.39 -2.32
N VAL A 35 -12.84 -11.84 -2.63
CA VAL A 35 -13.75 -11.28 -1.61
C VAL A 35 -14.17 -12.36 -0.61
N GLU A 36 -14.52 -13.54 -1.08
CA GLU A 36 -14.85 -14.67 -0.20
C GLU A 36 -13.64 -15.10 0.65
N PHE A 37 -12.47 -15.22 0.04
CA PHE A 37 -11.22 -15.54 0.70
C PHE A 37 -10.94 -14.56 1.85
N ILE A 38 -10.93 -13.25 1.58
CA ILE A 38 -10.54 -12.27 2.60
C ILE A 38 -11.57 -12.14 3.73
N LYS A 39 -12.85 -12.31 3.43
CA LYS A 39 -13.90 -12.37 4.47
C LYS A 39 -13.69 -13.56 5.41
N ASN A 40 -13.26 -14.70 4.90
CA ASN A 40 -12.95 -15.88 5.71
C ASN A 40 -11.70 -15.67 6.58
N VAL A 41 -10.64 -15.03 6.04
CA VAL A 41 -9.43 -14.68 6.78
C VAL A 41 -9.76 -13.78 7.99
N GLU A 42 -10.53 -12.74 7.76
CA GLU A 42 -10.96 -11.79 8.81
C GLU A 42 -11.87 -12.44 9.85
N LYS A 43 -12.87 -13.19 9.39
CA LYS A 43 -13.81 -13.92 10.28
C LYS A 43 -13.10 -14.87 11.24
N ASN A 44 -12.05 -15.53 10.76
CA ASN A 44 -11.27 -16.50 11.53
C ASN A 44 -10.11 -15.86 12.30
N HIS A 45 -9.90 -14.55 12.16
CA HIS A 45 -8.78 -13.81 12.78
C HIS A 45 -7.40 -14.38 12.41
N THR A 46 -7.26 -14.93 11.19
CA THR A 46 -6.01 -15.54 10.70
C THR A 46 -5.18 -14.59 9.85
N GLY A 47 -5.64 -13.37 9.64
CA GLY A 47 -4.95 -12.29 8.94
C GLY A 47 -5.76 -11.02 9.01
N GLU A 48 -5.37 -10.00 8.27
CA GLU A 48 -5.99 -8.67 8.24
C GLU A 48 -6.17 -8.19 6.80
N LEU A 49 -7.29 -7.51 6.52
CA LEU A 49 -7.55 -6.80 5.27
C LEU A 49 -6.96 -5.39 5.33
N GLY A 50 -5.95 -5.12 4.53
CA GLY A 50 -5.41 -3.77 4.31
C GLY A 50 -5.74 -3.25 2.91
N MET A 51 -5.48 -1.97 2.66
CA MET A 51 -5.63 -1.33 1.35
C MET A 51 -4.28 -1.11 0.66
N HIS A 52 -4.24 -1.36 -0.65
CA HIS A 52 -3.10 -1.04 -1.53
C HIS A 52 -3.59 -0.29 -2.78
N LEU A 53 -3.36 1.02 -2.85
CA LEU A 53 -3.88 1.83 -3.93
C LEU A 53 -2.89 1.96 -5.08
N HIS A 54 -3.27 1.43 -6.25
CA HIS A 54 -2.61 1.69 -7.51
C HIS A 54 -3.24 2.90 -8.21
N ALA A 55 -2.49 4.00 -8.36
CA ALA A 55 -3.03 5.26 -8.82
C ALA A 55 -3.54 5.23 -10.28
N TRP A 56 -2.96 4.35 -11.11
CA TRP A 56 -3.24 4.30 -12.56
C TRP A 56 -4.52 3.58 -12.94
N ASN A 57 -5.05 2.69 -12.10
CA ASN A 57 -6.23 1.90 -12.41
C ASN A 57 -7.37 2.02 -11.39
N SER A 58 -7.11 2.56 -10.20
CA SER A 58 -8.17 2.84 -9.23
C SER A 58 -9.01 4.04 -9.65
N PRO A 59 -10.35 3.95 -9.71
CA PRO A 59 -11.22 5.10 -9.93
C PRO A 59 -11.10 6.19 -8.83
N PRO A 60 -11.49 7.44 -9.14
CA PRO A 60 -11.87 7.93 -10.47
C PRO A 60 -10.67 7.95 -11.43
N LEU A 61 -10.90 7.58 -12.68
CA LEU A 61 -9.86 7.68 -13.69
C LEU A 61 -9.63 9.15 -14.04
N TYR A 62 -8.41 9.61 -13.82
CA TYR A 62 -7.99 10.99 -14.07
C TYR A 62 -6.77 11.00 -14.98
N LYS A 63 -6.82 11.81 -16.04
CA LYS A 63 -5.75 11.87 -17.03
C LYS A 63 -4.68 12.88 -16.60
N LEU A 64 -3.49 12.37 -16.25
CA LEU A 64 -2.33 13.22 -16.02
C LEU A 64 -1.62 13.58 -17.32
N PRO A 65 -0.90 14.71 -17.36
CA PRO A 65 0.04 15.00 -18.45
C PRO A 65 1.10 13.91 -18.56
N ILE A 66 1.36 13.43 -19.77
CA ILE A 66 2.33 12.36 -20.01
C ILE A 66 3.65 13.00 -20.41
N ALA A 67 4.64 12.87 -19.57
CA ALA A 67 6.01 13.31 -19.83
C ALA A 67 7.04 12.15 -19.74
N ASN A 68 6.67 11.07 -19.03
CA ASN A 68 7.50 9.89 -18.84
C ASN A 68 6.67 8.61 -19.03
N ASP A 69 7.33 7.49 -19.30
CA ASP A 69 6.68 6.18 -19.50
C ASP A 69 6.35 5.45 -18.18
N GLY A 70 6.74 6.01 -17.03
CA GLY A 70 6.47 5.42 -15.72
C GLY A 70 4.96 5.37 -15.40
N GLN A 71 4.56 4.42 -14.59
CA GLN A 71 3.22 4.45 -14.00
C GLN A 71 3.11 5.60 -13.00
N PRO A 72 1.97 6.30 -12.91
CA PRO A 72 1.84 7.44 -12.01
C PRO A 72 1.89 7.01 -10.54
N TYR A 73 2.52 7.84 -9.73
CA TYR A 73 2.35 7.82 -8.28
C TYR A 73 1.04 8.51 -7.89
N LEU A 74 0.44 8.14 -6.76
CA LEU A 74 -0.75 8.86 -6.29
C LEU A 74 -0.43 10.33 -5.98
N ILE A 75 0.76 10.60 -5.47
CA ILE A 75 1.23 11.96 -5.11
C ILE A 75 1.42 12.91 -6.31
N GLU A 76 1.27 12.43 -7.56
CA GLU A 76 1.27 13.26 -8.76
C GLU A 76 -0.11 13.86 -9.07
N TYR A 77 -1.16 13.36 -8.45
CA TYR A 77 -2.52 13.82 -8.70
C TYR A 77 -2.85 15.05 -7.84
N PRO A 78 -3.76 15.93 -8.31
CA PRO A 78 -4.32 16.97 -7.46
C PRO A 78 -4.89 16.39 -6.16
N LYS A 79 -4.78 17.13 -5.07
CA LYS A 79 -5.22 16.70 -3.74
C LYS A 79 -6.64 16.13 -3.71
N ASN A 80 -7.59 16.80 -4.34
CA ASN A 80 -8.97 16.34 -4.43
C ASN A 80 -9.10 14.99 -5.14
N ILE A 81 -8.32 14.76 -6.20
CA ILE A 81 -8.31 13.48 -6.93
C ILE A 81 -7.65 12.38 -6.10
N MET A 82 -6.56 12.69 -5.40
CA MET A 82 -5.94 11.76 -4.44
C MET A 82 -6.98 11.31 -3.41
N GLU A 83 -7.69 12.26 -2.82
CA GLU A 83 -8.70 12.01 -1.81
C GLU A 83 -9.87 11.18 -2.36
N GLU A 84 -10.38 11.52 -3.54
CA GLU A 84 -11.45 10.78 -4.20
C GLU A 84 -11.05 9.31 -4.48
N LYS A 85 -9.81 9.07 -4.91
CA LYS A 85 -9.29 7.70 -5.14
C LYS A 85 -9.19 6.90 -3.85
N VAL A 86 -8.68 7.49 -2.77
CA VAL A 86 -8.60 6.85 -1.45
C VAL A 86 -10.01 6.54 -0.94
N LYS A 87 -10.91 7.52 -1.01
CA LYS A 87 -12.31 7.35 -0.62
C LYS A 87 -12.97 6.22 -1.40
N PHE A 88 -12.86 6.26 -2.72
CA PHE A 88 -13.47 5.27 -3.61
C PHE A 88 -13.04 3.83 -3.25
N LEU A 89 -11.74 3.57 -3.14
CA LEU A 89 -11.26 2.23 -2.86
C LEU A 89 -11.61 1.78 -1.43
N THR A 90 -11.55 2.69 -0.46
CA THR A 90 -11.97 2.41 0.93
C THR A 90 -13.44 2.02 1.01
N ASP A 91 -14.32 2.78 0.34
CA ASP A 91 -15.75 2.53 0.34
C ASP A 91 -16.10 1.25 -0.45
N LEU A 92 -15.42 1.00 -1.57
CA LEU A 92 -15.59 -0.24 -2.34
C LEU A 92 -15.19 -1.48 -1.54
N ILE A 93 -14.06 -1.43 -0.83
CA ILE A 93 -13.64 -2.52 0.06
C ILE A 93 -14.73 -2.78 1.11
N TYR A 94 -15.23 -1.73 1.75
CA TYR A 94 -16.29 -1.86 2.73
C TYR A 94 -17.60 -2.40 2.12
N GLU A 95 -18.01 -1.91 0.97
CA GLU A 95 -19.21 -2.39 0.25
C GLU A 95 -19.13 -3.90 -0.04
N LYS A 96 -17.99 -4.39 -0.52
CA LYS A 96 -17.81 -5.79 -0.90
C LYS A 96 -17.62 -6.74 0.28
N THR A 97 -16.99 -6.26 1.36
CA THR A 97 -16.58 -7.13 2.47
C THR A 97 -17.34 -6.90 3.78
N GLY A 98 -17.89 -5.70 3.99
CA GLY A 98 -18.40 -5.23 5.28
C GLY A 98 -17.30 -4.81 6.25
N ILE A 99 -16.03 -4.79 5.82
CA ILE A 99 -14.85 -4.53 6.66
C ILE A 99 -14.22 -3.21 6.23
N ARG A 100 -13.94 -2.31 7.19
CA ARG A 100 -13.14 -1.11 6.94
C ARG A 100 -11.67 -1.42 7.20
N PRO A 101 -10.81 -1.29 6.18
CA PRO A 101 -9.38 -1.51 6.37
C PRO A 101 -8.80 -0.42 7.28
N ILE A 102 -7.87 -0.81 8.14
CA ILE A 102 -7.13 0.11 9.01
C ILE A 102 -5.65 0.20 8.65
N SER A 103 -5.16 -0.74 7.85
CA SER A 103 -3.79 -0.77 7.34
C SER A 103 -3.74 -0.38 5.88
N HIS A 104 -2.68 0.31 5.51
CA HIS A 104 -2.45 0.84 4.16
C HIS A 104 -1.02 0.59 3.68
N ARG A 105 -0.87 0.50 2.36
CA ARG A 105 0.42 0.60 1.66
C ARG A 105 0.23 1.34 0.34
N ALA A 106 1.04 2.37 0.11
CA ALA A 106 1.02 3.12 -1.14
C ALA A 106 1.52 2.29 -2.33
N GLY A 107 0.86 2.42 -3.46
CA GLY A 107 1.36 1.92 -4.73
C GLY A 107 2.72 2.52 -5.05
N ARG A 108 3.67 1.67 -5.46
CA ARG A 108 5.04 2.06 -5.74
C ARG A 108 5.75 2.78 -4.58
N TRP A 109 5.33 2.53 -3.34
CA TRP A 109 5.93 3.07 -2.10
C TRP A 109 5.91 4.60 -1.98
N ALA A 110 5.16 5.33 -2.81
CA ALA A 110 5.23 6.78 -2.86
C ALA A 110 4.26 7.43 -1.89
N MET A 111 4.80 8.07 -0.85
CA MET A 111 4.08 8.81 0.18
C MET A 111 4.58 10.25 0.28
N ASN A 112 3.69 11.14 0.68
CA ASN A 112 4.00 12.47 1.17
C ASN A 112 3.06 12.83 2.33
N GLN A 113 3.30 13.98 2.98
CA GLN A 113 2.49 14.39 4.14
C GLN A 113 0.99 14.54 3.79
N GLU A 114 0.67 15.00 2.58
CA GLU A 114 -0.72 15.13 2.14
C GLU A 114 -1.41 13.77 2.03
N TYR A 115 -0.72 12.76 1.51
CA TYR A 115 -1.27 11.42 1.42
C TYR A 115 -1.48 10.79 2.81
N PHE A 116 -0.52 10.97 3.74
CA PHE A 116 -0.72 10.57 5.14
C PHE A 116 -1.96 11.24 5.76
N ASN A 117 -2.15 12.54 5.54
CA ASN A 117 -3.31 13.26 6.03
C ASN A 117 -4.62 12.69 5.45
N ILE A 118 -4.63 12.36 4.16
CA ILE A 118 -5.80 11.78 3.50
C ILE A 118 -6.13 10.41 4.09
N ILE A 119 -5.20 9.47 4.18
CA ILE A 119 -5.50 8.14 4.72
C ILE A 119 -5.93 8.23 6.19
N GLY A 120 -5.31 9.10 6.99
CA GLY A 120 -5.73 9.36 8.37
C GLY A 120 -7.18 9.85 8.47
N LYS A 121 -7.60 10.76 7.58
CA LYS A 121 -8.98 11.26 7.48
C LYS A 121 -9.99 10.13 7.21
N TYR A 122 -9.60 9.09 6.44
CA TYR A 122 -10.45 7.94 6.13
C TYR A 122 -10.34 6.80 7.14
N GLY A 123 -9.68 7.01 8.26
CA GLY A 123 -9.68 6.10 9.41
C GLY A 123 -8.56 5.06 9.41
N TYR A 124 -7.59 5.16 8.51
CA TYR A 124 -6.40 4.33 8.55
C TYR A 124 -5.56 4.67 9.79
N LYS A 125 -5.05 3.65 10.43
CA LYS A 125 -4.25 3.75 11.65
C LYS A 125 -2.81 3.33 11.44
N ILE A 126 -2.56 2.50 10.43
CA ILE A 126 -1.26 1.91 10.12
C ILE A 126 -0.92 2.17 8.66
N ASP A 127 0.30 2.60 8.40
CA ASP A 127 0.90 2.60 7.07
C ASP A 127 2.13 1.68 7.04
N CYS A 128 2.35 1.05 5.90
CA CYS A 128 3.46 0.13 5.67
C CYS A 128 4.20 0.49 4.37
N SER A 129 4.31 1.78 4.05
CA SER A 129 4.87 2.24 2.76
C SER A 129 6.36 2.56 2.83
N VAL A 130 6.86 2.96 3.99
CA VAL A 130 8.24 3.41 4.13
C VAL A 130 9.23 2.24 3.99
N THR A 131 10.24 2.42 3.14
CA THR A 131 11.35 1.49 2.91
C THR A 131 12.66 2.12 3.39
N PRO A 132 13.00 2.04 4.69
CA PRO A 132 14.12 2.77 5.26
C PRO A 132 15.46 2.49 4.56
N GLY A 133 16.26 3.53 4.40
CA GLY A 133 17.55 3.45 3.72
C GLY A 133 17.49 3.48 2.19
N ILE A 134 16.29 3.45 1.59
CA ILE A 134 16.12 3.45 0.13
C ILE A 134 15.68 4.82 -0.38
N ASP A 135 16.31 5.26 -1.47
CA ASP A 135 15.95 6.46 -2.22
C ASP A 135 15.33 6.07 -3.57
N TRP A 136 14.01 6.29 -3.71
CA TRP A 136 13.28 6.06 -4.94
C TRP A 136 13.17 7.32 -5.82
N SER A 137 13.76 8.45 -5.43
CA SER A 137 13.61 9.74 -6.15
C SER A 137 14.10 9.70 -7.61
N HIS A 138 14.96 8.75 -7.94
CA HIS A 138 15.46 8.53 -9.30
C HIS A 138 14.48 7.74 -10.19
N ILE A 139 13.43 7.16 -9.61
CA ILE A 139 12.39 6.43 -10.36
C ILE A 139 11.24 7.39 -10.67
N VAL A 140 11.07 7.69 -11.94
CA VAL A 140 10.03 8.63 -12.39
C VAL A 140 8.63 7.99 -12.46
N GLY A 141 7.61 8.83 -12.27
CA GLY A 141 6.21 8.50 -12.53
C GLY A 141 5.78 8.89 -13.94
N ARG A 142 4.65 9.57 -14.06
CA ARG A 142 4.05 9.96 -15.34
C ARG A 142 4.32 11.40 -15.72
N THR A 143 4.29 12.32 -14.76
CA THR A 143 4.45 13.76 -15.00
C THR A 143 5.92 14.18 -15.08
N LYS A 144 6.17 15.38 -15.61
CA LYS A 144 7.54 15.88 -15.86
C LYS A 144 8.41 15.90 -14.59
N ASP A 145 7.85 16.36 -13.50
CA ASP A 145 8.59 16.55 -12.23
C ASP A 145 8.31 15.42 -11.23
N SER A 146 7.81 14.28 -11.72
CA SER A 146 7.51 13.14 -10.87
C SER A 146 8.77 12.46 -10.37
N ALA A 147 8.76 12.11 -9.09
CA ALA A 147 9.81 11.35 -8.42
C ALA A 147 9.20 10.41 -7.37
N GLY A 148 9.81 9.27 -7.15
CA GLY A 148 9.49 8.41 -6.02
C GLY A 148 9.92 9.05 -4.71
N SER A 149 9.46 8.52 -3.59
CA SER A 149 9.79 9.02 -2.26
C SER A 149 11.22 8.65 -1.84
N ASN A 150 11.86 9.55 -1.10
CA ASN A 150 13.18 9.30 -0.51
C ASN A 150 13.03 8.92 0.96
N TYR A 151 13.36 7.68 1.30
CA TYR A 151 13.30 7.13 2.66
C TYR A 151 14.67 6.88 3.28
N LYS A 152 15.73 7.44 2.68
CA LYS A 152 17.12 7.18 3.08
C LYS A 152 17.39 7.43 4.57
N ASN A 153 16.73 8.43 5.13
CA ASN A 153 16.92 8.85 6.52
C ASN A 153 15.70 8.48 7.41
N CYS A 154 14.78 7.66 6.92
CA CYS A 154 13.63 7.23 7.74
C CYS A 154 14.04 6.19 8.80
N PRO A 155 13.36 6.17 9.95
CA PRO A 155 13.61 5.16 10.98
C PRO A 155 13.36 3.73 10.46
N HIS A 156 14.18 2.78 10.94
CA HIS A 156 13.99 1.35 10.69
C HIS A 156 13.02 0.68 11.68
N SER A 157 12.69 1.35 12.76
CA SER A 157 11.72 0.90 13.77
C SER A 157 10.37 1.55 13.57
N ILE A 158 9.32 0.99 14.16
CA ILE A 158 7.98 1.55 14.17
C ILE A 158 8.00 2.95 14.77
N TYR A 159 7.29 3.89 14.14
CA TYR A 159 7.17 5.27 14.61
C TYR A 159 5.79 5.87 14.29
N ASN A 160 5.48 7.00 14.89
CA ASN A 160 4.25 7.74 14.61
C ASN A 160 4.49 8.87 13.62
N VAL A 161 3.60 8.98 12.64
CA VAL A 161 3.48 10.13 11.75
C VAL A 161 2.42 11.05 12.33
N GLU A 162 2.79 12.30 12.59
CA GLU A 162 1.87 13.31 13.09
C GLU A 162 0.92 13.75 11.97
N LEU A 163 -0.38 13.76 12.28
CA LEU A 163 -1.45 14.21 11.40
C LEU A 163 -2.10 15.48 11.94
N PRO A 164 -2.93 16.18 11.15
CA PRO A 164 -3.74 17.28 11.66
C PRO A 164 -4.55 16.91 12.91
N GLU A 165 -4.93 17.91 13.69
CA GLU A 165 -5.74 17.75 14.91
C GLU A 165 -5.10 16.86 15.99
N ARG A 166 -3.75 16.76 15.99
CA ARG A 166 -2.96 15.93 16.90
C ARG A 166 -3.31 14.44 16.88
N THR A 167 -3.90 13.99 15.79
CA THR A 167 -4.06 12.56 15.54
C THR A 167 -2.75 11.95 15.06
N LYS A 168 -2.63 10.63 15.14
CA LYS A 168 -1.41 9.91 14.77
C LYS A 168 -1.75 8.71 13.89
N LEU A 169 -0.84 8.44 12.98
CA LEU A 169 -0.82 7.22 12.20
C LEU A 169 0.49 6.48 12.52
N THR A 170 0.41 5.19 12.71
CA THR A 170 1.60 4.37 12.98
C THR A 170 2.22 3.93 11.66
N GLU A 171 3.46 4.31 11.42
CA GLU A 171 4.26 3.74 10.34
C GLU A 171 4.93 2.46 10.83
N VAL A 172 4.71 1.37 10.10
CA VAL A 172 5.39 0.08 10.26
C VAL A 172 6.30 -0.12 9.05
N PRO A 173 7.55 0.33 9.11
CA PRO A 173 8.44 0.31 7.97
C PRO A 173 8.73 -1.10 7.48
N VAL A 174 8.96 -1.21 6.16
CA VAL A 174 9.38 -2.48 5.56
C VAL A 174 10.75 -2.87 6.09
N SER A 175 10.90 -4.13 6.49
CA SER A 175 12.20 -4.66 6.90
C SER A 175 13.15 -4.73 5.70
N ILE A 176 14.19 -3.91 5.72
CA ILE A 176 15.23 -3.89 4.69
C ILE A 176 16.46 -4.60 5.23
N LEU A 177 16.86 -5.67 4.55
CA LEU A 177 18.09 -6.38 4.85
C LEU A 177 19.14 -6.04 3.78
N LEU A 178 20.28 -5.53 4.22
CA LEU A 178 21.43 -5.33 3.35
C LEU A 178 22.17 -6.67 3.24
N SER A 179 22.13 -7.29 2.06
CA SER A 179 22.98 -8.46 1.80
C SER A 179 24.41 -8.00 1.53
N HIS A 180 25.39 -8.71 2.07
CA HIS A 180 26.79 -8.52 1.68
C HIS A 180 26.96 -8.87 0.18
N ARG A 181 27.88 -8.19 -0.53
CA ARG A 181 28.20 -8.40 -1.96
C ARG A 181 28.43 -9.88 -2.33
N TYR A 182 28.85 -10.71 -1.39
CA TYR A 182 29.06 -12.16 -1.59
C TYR A 182 27.80 -12.98 -1.88
N PHE A 183 26.60 -12.45 -1.68
CA PHE A 183 25.35 -13.14 -2.02
C PHE A 183 24.78 -12.73 -3.39
N CYS A 184 25.37 -11.72 -4.04
CA CYS A 184 24.94 -11.26 -5.37
C CYS A 184 25.68 -11.93 -6.52
N ASP A 185 26.79 -12.62 -6.27
CA ASP A 185 27.63 -13.28 -7.30
C ASP A 185 27.36 -14.79 -7.41
N VAL A 186 26.08 -15.18 -7.43
CA VAL A 186 25.70 -16.60 -7.63
C VAL A 186 25.76 -17.00 -9.13
N ASN A 187 26.25 -16.11 -10.01
CA ASN A 187 26.45 -16.37 -11.44
C ASN A 187 27.83 -15.92 -11.94
N ALA A 188 28.88 -16.17 -11.18
CA ALA A 188 30.24 -16.10 -11.70
C ALA A 188 30.76 -17.53 -11.99
#